data_7cae6fa548e1f8aeb80d966ccc5db07a
#
_entry.id   7cae6fa548e1f8aeb80d966ccc5db07a
#
_cell.length_a   1.000
_cell.length_b   1.000
_cell.length_c   1.000
_cell.angle_alpha   90.00
_cell.angle_beta   90.00
_cell.angle_gamma   90.00
#
_symmetry.space_group_name_H-M   'P 1'
#
loop_
_entity.id
_entity.type
_entity.pdbx_description
1 polymer ?
#
loop_
_entity_poly.entity_id
_entity_poly.type
_entity_poly.pdbx_seq_one_letter_code
_entity_poly.pdbx_strand_id
1 'polypeptide(L)'
;MVAELEKIIAGSKRMVFFGGAGVSTESGIPDFRSVDGLYHQKYAYPPEEILSHTFWEENPEEFYRFYRDKLIVKGAKPNAAHIRLAKLEKEGKLSAIVTQNIDGLHQAAGSKKVFELHGSTLRNYCVKCGAFYDVDFIANSTGVPRCPKCGGIVKPDVVLYEEGLDEDVLSGAVQAIRQADTLIIGGTSLVVYPAAGLIRYFRGDHLVVINMQPTGADAQADLCIAKPIGQVLREDSTIE
;
A
#
# COMPACT_ATOMS: atom_id res chain seq x y z
N MET A 1 -20.93 -5.72 -14.31
CA MET A 1 -19.58 -5.61 -13.68
C MET A 1 -19.63 -5.67 -12.15
N VAL A 2 -20.27 -4.73 -11.43
CA VAL A 2 -20.33 -4.80 -9.95
C VAL A 2 -21.11 -6.04 -9.47
N ALA A 3 -22.27 -6.34 -10.08
CA ALA A 3 -23.03 -7.56 -9.75
C ALA A 3 -22.25 -8.87 -10.02
N GLU A 4 -21.35 -8.86 -10.99
CA GLU A 4 -20.46 -9.98 -11.29
C GLU A 4 -19.35 -10.10 -10.24
N LEU A 5 -18.76 -8.96 -9.84
CA LEU A 5 -17.81 -8.93 -8.72
C LEU A 5 -18.44 -9.50 -7.45
N GLU A 6 -19.66 -9.10 -7.10
CA GLU A 6 -20.34 -9.63 -5.90
C GLU A 6 -20.60 -11.13 -5.99
N LYS A 7 -20.89 -11.69 -7.18
CA LYS A 7 -20.99 -13.14 -7.39
C LYS A 7 -19.64 -13.83 -7.15
N ILE A 8 -18.55 -13.29 -7.68
CA ILE A 8 -17.19 -13.80 -7.45
C ILE A 8 -16.85 -13.77 -5.97
N ILE A 9 -17.09 -12.63 -5.29
CA ILE A 9 -16.87 -12.49 -3.84
C ILE A 9 -17.72 -13.50 -3.05
N ALA A 10 -18.98 -13.68 -3.40
CA ALA A 10 -19.87 -14.62 -2.73
C ALA A 10 -19.39 -16.07 -2.86
N GLY A 11 -18.89 -16.46 -4.02
CA GLY A 11 -18.35 -17.81 -4.30
C GLY A 11 -16.99 -18.09 -3.69
N SER A 12 -16.20 -17.05 -3.42
CA SER A 12 -14.82 -17.17 -2.94
C SER A 12 -14.75 -17.63 -1.48
N LYS A 13 -13.72 -18.42 -1.18
CA LYS A 13 -13.41 -18.93 0.17
C LYS A 13 -12.07 -18.44 0.70
N ARG A 14 -11.15 -18.08 -0.18
CA ARG A 14 -9.79 -17.63 0.15
C ARG A 14 -9.37 -16.52 -0.79
N MET A 15 -10.07 -15.40 -0.70
CA MET A 15 -9.71 -14.20 -1.42
C MET A 15 -8.41 -13.61 -0.90
N VAL A 16 -7.60 -13.03 -1.80
CA VAL A 16 -6.51 -12.12 -1.46
C VAL A 16 -6.71 -10.81 -2.20
N PHE A 17 -6.48 -9.71 -1.52
CA PHE A 17 -6.47 -8.39 -2.12
C PHE A 17 -5.03 -7.92 -2.30
N PHE A 18 -4.68 -7.45 -3.49
CA PHE A 18 -3.38 -6.83 -3.80
C PHE A 18 -3.59 -5.36 -4.16
N GLY A 19 -3.09 -4.45 -3.33
CA GLY A 19 -3.37 -3.02 -3.44
C GLY A 19 -2.15 -2.13 -3.56
N GLY A 20 -2.37 -0.93 -4.13
CA GLY A 20 -1.40 0.16 -4.20
C GLY A 20 -2.01 1.51 -3.82
N ALA A 21 -1.29 2.60 -4.11
CA ALA A 21 -1.62 3.94 -3.63
C ALA A 21 -2.99 4.45 -4.06
N GLY A 22 -3.52 3.99 -5.21
CA GLY A 22 -4.87 4.31 -5.66
C GLY A 22 -5.99 3.82 -4.73
N VAL A 23 -5.72 2.89 -3.80
CA VAL A 23 -6.69 2.49 -2.77
C VAL A 23 -6.95 3.62 -1.78
N SER A 24 -5.96 4.48 -1.53
CA SER A 24 -6.02 5.53 -0.50
C SER A 24 -6.34 6.92 -1.05
N THR A 25 -6.54 7.09 -2.37
CA THR A 25 -6.87 8.38 -2.97
C THR A 25 -8.20 8.94 -2.46
N GLU A 26 -9.21 8.08 -2.29
CA GLU A 26 -10.51 8.45 -1.70
C GLU A 26 -10.43 8.71 -0.17
N SER A 27 -9.26 8.50 0.44
CA SER A 27 -8.92 8.86 1.81
C SER A 27 -8.16 10.19 1.91
N GLY A 28 -7.93 10.87 0.76
CA GLY A 28 -7.19 12.12 0.67
C GLY A 28 -5.66 11.94 0.63
N ILE A 29 -5.15 10.72 0.43
CA ILE A 29 -3.72 10.47 0.22
C ILE A 29 -3.47 10.41 -1.29
N PRO A 30 -2.67 11.34 -1.86
CA PRO A 30 -2.37 11.31 -3.29
C PRO A 30 -1.57 10.05 -3.65
N ASP A 31 -1.84 9.48 -4.80
CA ASP A 31 -0.98 8.45 -5.35
C ASP A 31 0.30 9.04 -5.95
N PHE A 32 1.16 8.18 -6.51
CA PHE A 32 2.44 8.64 -7.06
C PHE A 32 2.34 9.13 -8.51
N ARG A 33 1.45 8.55 -9.34
CA ARG A 33 1.53 8.62 -10.80
C ARG A 33 0.33 9.22 -11.50
N SER A 34 -0.80 9.41 -10.82
CA SER A 34 -1.96 10.12 -11.41
C SER A 34 -1.61 11.58 -11.71
N VAL A 35 -2.49 12.27 -12.42
CA VAL A 35 -2.31 13.68 -12.79
C VAL A 35 -2.04 14.57 -11.56
N ASP A 36 -2.66 14.24 -10.42
CA ASP A 36 -2.49 14.94 -9.15
C ASP A 36 -1.47 14.23 -8.22
N GLY A 37 -0.80 13.19 -8.72
CA GLY A 37 0.14 12.35 -7.97
C GLY A 37 1.45 13.06 -7.64
N LEU A 38 2.23 12.44 -6.74
CA LEU A 38 3.49 13.02 -6.24
C LEU A 38 4.50 13.30 -7.35
N TYR A 39 4.54 12.49 -8.43
CA TYR A 39 5.45 12.69 -9.56
C TYR A 39 5.16 13.94 -10.40
N HIS A 40 3.95 14.46 -10.35
CA HIS A 40 3.57 15.68 -11.05
C HIS A 40 3.71 16.95 -10.20
N GLN A 41 4.05 16.82 -8.91
CA GLN A 41 4.31 17.95 -8.04
C GLN A 41 5.72 18.52 -8.30
N LYS A 42 5.82 19.86 -8.33
CA LYS A 42 7.12 20.52 -8.48
C LYS A 42 7.95 20.37 -7.21
N TYR A 43 8.97 19.52 -7.28
CA TYR A 43 9.98 19.35 -6.26
C TYR A 43 11.37 19.44 -6.88
N ALA A 44 12.40 19.72 -6.07
CA ALA A 44 13.77 19.87 -6.58
C ALA A 44 14.35 18.57 -7.16
N TYR A 45 13.86 17.43 -6.68
CA TYR A 45 14.26 16.08 -7.08
C TYR A 45 13.06 15.22 -7.42
N PRO A 46 13.17 14.28 -8.37
CA PRO A 46 12.12 13.28 -8.61
C PRO A 46 11.86 12.44 -7.35
N PRO A 47 10.61 11.98 -7.10
CA PRO A 47 10.31 11.14 -5.95
C PRO A 47 11.14 9.85 -5.87
N GLU A 48 11.49 9.24 -6.99
CA GLU A 48 12.35 8.05 -7.02
C GLU A 48 13.75 8.33 -6.52
N GLU A 49 14.28 9.52 -6.77
CA GLU A 49 15.61 9.94 -6.30
C GLU A 49 15.55 10.26 -4.81
N ILE A 50 14.64 11.15 -4.40
CA ILE A 50 14.55 11.60 -3.00
C ILE A 50 14.16 10.48 -2.04
N LEU A 51 13.44 9.46 -2.50
CA LEU A 51 13.06 8.27 -1.74
C LEU A 51 14.01 7.08 -1.95
N SER A 52 15.24 7.32 -2.41
CA SER A 52 16.27 6.28 -2.49
C SER A 52 17.09 6.19 -1.19
N HIS A 53 17.70 5.01 -0.97
CA HIS A 53 18.60 4.79 0.17
C HIS A 53 19.81 5.72 0.09
N THR A 54 20.42 5.82 -1.09
CA THR A 54 21.56 6.71 -1.35
C THR A 54 21.22 8.16 -1.00
N PHE A 55 20.07 8.67 -1.44
CA PHE A 55 19.68 10.05 -1.12
C PHE A 55 19.44 10.26 0.38
N TRP A 56 18.83 9.28 1.06
CA TRP A 56 18.65 9.33 2.51
C TRP A 56 19.98 9.41 3.27
N GLU A 57 21.04 8.72 2.80
CA GLU A 57 22.36 8.77 3.41
C GLU A 57 23.09 10.09 3.12
N GLU A 58 23.06 10.56 1.87
CA GLU A 58 23.83 11.72 1.41
C GLU A 58 23.16 13.05 1.74
N ASN A 59 21.82 13.11 1.69
CA ASN A 59 21.02 14.32 1.88
C ASN A 59 19.88 14.13 2.89
N PRO A 60 20.17 13.69 4.14
CA PRO A 60 19.13 13.32 5.10
C PRO A 60 18.22 14.48 5.49
N GLU A 61 18.70 15.72 5.55
CA GLU A 61 17.86 16.88 5.89
C GLU A 61 16.76 17.11 4.86
N GLU A 62 17.09 17.03 3.57
CA GLU A 62 16.15 17.19 2.47
C GLU A 62 15.18 16.00 2.39
N PHE A 63 15.69 14.78 2.59
CA PHE A 63 14.87 13.57 2.69
C PHE A 63 13.79 13.73 3.78
N TYR A 64 14.16 14.10 5.02
CA TYR A 64 13.19 14.23 6.11
C TYR A 64 12.26 15.43 5.92
N ARG A 65 12.69 16.50 5.25
CA ARG A 65 11.82 17.61 4.87
C ARG A 65 10.71 17.12 3.93
N PHE A 66 11.08 16.43 2.86
CA PHE A 66 10.16 15.83 1.90
C PHE A 66 9.26 14.78 2.56
N TYR A 67 9.84 13.89 3.36
CA TYR A 67 9.13 12.80 4.04
C TYR A 67 8.01 13.33 4.94
N ARG A 68 8.28 14.35 5.74
CA ARG A 68 7.28 15.00 6.58
C ARG A 68 6.20 15.72 5.79
N ASP A 69 6.56 16.36 4.70
CA ASP A 69 5.63 17.14 3.86
C ASP A 69 4.71 16.23 3.03
N LYS A 70 5.22 15.13 2.50
CA LYS A 70 4.54 14.33 1.48
C LYS A 70 4.08 12.96 1.93
N LEU A 71 4.81 12.29 2.81
CA LEU A 71 4.52 10.90 3.17
C LEU A 71 3.79 10.75 4.51
N ILE A 72 3.88 11.73 5.39
CA ILE A 72 3.12 11.74 6.64
C ILE A 72 1.81 12.52 6.43
N VAL A 73 0.75 11.81 6.06
CA VAL A 73 -0.58 12.42 5.88
C VAL A 73 -1.37 12.34 7.17
N LYS A 74 -1.53 13.49 7.83
CA LYS A 74 -2.28 13.57 9.11
C LYS A 74 -3.79 13.55 8.84
N GLY A 75 -4.52 12.79 9.69
CA GLY A 75 -5.98 12.79 9.70
C GLY A 75 -6.66 12.00 8.58
N ALA A 76 -5.89 11.31 7.72
CA ALA A 76 -6.47 10.39 6.75
C ALA A 76 -7.25 9.27 7.47
N LYS A 77 -8.41 8.91 6.92
CA LYS A 77 -9.27 7.86 7.47
C LYS A 77 -9.52 6.77 6.41
N PRO A 78 -9.74 5.52 6.85
CA PRO A 78 -10.15 4.46 5.95
C PRO A 78 -11.37 4.86 5.12
N ASN A 79 -11.34 4.60 3.83
CA ASN A 79 -12.49 4.78 2.93
C ASN A 79 -13.28 3.48 2.78
N ALA A 80 -14.31 3.50 1.93
CA ALA A 80 -15.20 2.37 1.73
C ALA A 80 -14.49 1.07 1.30
N ALA A 81 -13.40 1.17 0.51
CA ALA A 81 -12.61 0.00 0.12
C ALA A 81 -11.94 -0.67 1.33
N HIS A 82 -11.28 0.11 2.17
CA HIS A 82 -10.63 -0.42 3.38
C HIS A 82 -11.65 -1.08 4.31
N ILE A 83 -12.80 -0.42 4.53
CA ILE A 83 -13.88 -0.92 5.41
C ILE A 83 -14.46 -2.23 4.86
N ARG A 84 -14.74 -2.30 3.56
CA ARG A 84 -15.25 -3.51 2.92
C ARG A 84 -14.27 -4.68 3.02
N LEU A 85 -12.99 -4.44 2.76
CA LEU A 85 -11.96 -5.47 2.87
C LEU A 85 -11.84 -6.01 4.30
N ALA A 86 -11.85 -5.14 5.31
CA ALA A 86 -11.84 -5.55 6.71
C ALA A 86 -13.09 -6.38 7.09
N LYS A 87 -14.25 -6.03 6.53
CA LYS A 87 -15.48 -6.80 6.73
C LYS A 87 -15.39 -8.18 6.08
N LEU A 88 -14.91 -8.27 4.85
CA LEU A 88 -14.71 -9.55 4.15
C LEU A 88 -13.71 -10.46 4.88
N GLU A 89 -12.68 -9.89 5.50
CA GLU A 89 -11.75 -10.65 6.36
C GLU A 89 -12.49 -11.19 7.62
N LYS A 90 -13.28 -10.35 8.28
CA LYS A 90 -14.10 -10.75 9.44
C LYS A 90 -15.11 -11.85 9.11
N GLU A 91 -15.66 -11.84 7.90
CA GLU A 91 -16.58 -12.84 7.38
C GLU A 91 -15.86 -14.14 6.94
N GLY A 92 -14.53 -14.18 7.01
CA GLY A 92 -13.71 -15.34 6.62
C GLY A 92 -13.58 -15.54 5.11
N LYS A 93 -13.95 -14.54 4.30
CA LYS A 93 -13.84 -14.58 2.83
C LYS A 93 -12.48 -14.07 2.33
N LEU A 94 -11.95 -13.00 2.94
CA LEU A 94 -10.65 -12.45 2.63
C LEU A 94 -9.59 -13.05 3.57
N SER A 95 -8.60 -13.72 2.98
CA SER A 95 -7.54 -14.42 3.73
C SER A 95 -6.37 -13.51 4.07
N ALA A 96 -6.09 -12.52 3.24
CA ALA A 96 -5.02 -11.56 3.45
C ALA A 96 -5.16 -10.34 2.54
N ILE A 97 -4.54 -9.25 2.97
CA ILE A 97 -4.25 -8.07 2.17
C ILE A 97 -2.75 -8.02 1.92
N VAL A 98 -2.35 -7.85 0.67
CA VAL A 98 -0.98 -7.55 0.26
C VAL A 98 -0.97 -6.11 -0.25
N THR A 99 -0.29 -5.22 0.43
CA THR A 99 -0.33 -3.80 0.10
C THR A 99 1.06 -3.22 -0.16
N GLN A 100 1.14 -2.34 -1.14
CA GLN A 100 2.31 -1.49 -1.39
C GLN A 100 2.24 -0.19 -0.57
N ASN A 101 1.08 0.09 0.07
CA ASN A 101 0.87 1.29 0.85
C ASN A 101 1.56 1.22 2.21
N ILE A 102 1.99 2.39 2.66
CA ILE A 102 2.70 2.60 3.92
C ILE A 102 1.86 3.37 4.95
N ASP A 103 0.58 3.63 4.64
CA ASP A 103 -0.30 4.54 5.38
C ASP A 103 -1.01 3.93 6.60
N GLY A 104 -1.02 2.59 6.71
CA GLY A 104 -1.69 1.86 7.80
C GLY A 104 -3.22 1.87 7.76
N LEU A 105 -3.85 2.34 6.67
CA LEU A 105 -5.31 2.47 6.61
C LEU A 105 -6.05 1.14 6.61
N HIS A 106 -5.46 0.07 6.09
CA HIS A 106 -6.05 -1.27 6.18
C HIS A 106 -6.19 -1.72 7.62
N GLN A 107 -5.14 -1.55 8.44
CA GLN A 107 -5.17 -1.88 9.86
C GLN A 107 -6.12 -0.94 10.62
N ALA A 108 -6.14 0.34 10.29
CA ALA A 108 -7.06 1.32 10.86
C ALA A 108 -8.55 0.98 10.58
N ALA A 109 -8.83 0.33 9.44
CA ALA A 109 -10.16 -0.18 9.11
C ALA A 109 -10.54 -1.47 9.86
N GLY A 110 -9.57 -2.12 10.51
CA GLY A 110 -9.77 -3.34 11.28
C GLY A 110 -9.21 -4.62 10.66
N SER A 111 -8.58 -4.56 9.49
CA SER A 111 -7.88 -5.71 8.88
C SER A 111 -6.73 -6.20 9.76
N LYS A 112 -6.57 -7.52 9.87
CA LYS A 112 -5.60 -8.17 10.75
C LYS A 112 -4.42 -8.75 9.99
N LYS A 113 -4.68 -9.40 8.86
CA LYS A 113 -3.64 -10.05 8.06
C LYS A 113 -3.27 -9.19 6.87
N VAL A 114 -2.38 -8.24 7.12
CA VAL A 114 -1.89 -7.25 6.14
C VAL A 114 -0.40 -7.44 5.95
N PHE A 115 0.03 -7.75 4.72
CA PHE A 115 1.42 -7.79 4.31
C PHE A 115 1.80 -6.43 3.72
N GLU A 116 2.51 -5.60 4.48
CA GLU A 116 2.98 -4.28 4.07
C GLU A 116 4.32 -4.42 3.34
N LEU A 117 4.29 -4.62 2.03
CA LEU A 117 5.49 -4.90 1.21
C LEU A 117 6.54 -3.80 1.29
N HIS A 118 6.12 -2.56 1.49
CA HIS A 118 7.01 -1.40 1.58
C HIS A 118 7.10 -0.81 3.00
N GLY A 119 6.72 -1.59 4.02
CA GLY A 119 6.76 -1.16 5.41
C GLY A 119 5.65 -0.18 5.78
N SER A 120 5.91 0.72 6.75
CA SER A 120 4.90 1.64 7.26
C SER A 120 5.51 2.93 7.81
N THR A 121 4.83 4.06 7.57
CA THR A 121 5.16 5.36 8.17
C THR A 121 4.92 5.37 9.70
N LEU A 122 4.10 4.44 10.20
CA LEU A 122 3.72 4.37 11.62
C LEU A 122 4.83 3.79 12.50
N ARG A 123 5.82 3.13 11.92
CA ARG A 123 6.95 2.52 12.61
C ARG A 123 8.25 3.19 12.19
N ASN A 124 9.09 3.52 13.15
CA ASN A 124 10.37 4.16 12.91
C ASN A 124 11.41 3.61 13.89
N TYR A 125 12.62 3.37 13.44
CA TYR A 125 13.65 2.73 14.28
C TYR A 125 14.97 3.49 14.24
N CYS A 126 15.62 3.56 15.38
CA CYS A 126 16.98 4.07 15.43
C CYS A 126 17.94 3.08 14.74
N VAL A 127 18.66 3.53 13.72
CA VAL A 127 19.62 2.69 12.98
C VAL A 127 20.79 2.20 13.81
N LYS A 128 21.08 2.85 14.97
CA LYS A 128 22.19 2.50 15.84
C LYS A 128 21.81 1.53 16.96
N CYS A 129 20.66 1.72 17.61
CA CYS A 129 20.27 0.95 18.80
C CYS A 129 18.94 0.23 18.67
N GLY A 130 18.25 0.29 17.51
CA GLY A 130 16.98 -0.40 17.25
C GLY A 130 15.78 0.15 18.03
N ALA A 131 15.93 1.26 18.78
CA ALA A 131 14.83 1.82 19.55
C ALA A 131 13.68 2.24 18.63
N PHE A 132 12.46 1.82 18.98
CA PHE A 132 11.22 2.15 18.26
C PHE A 132 10.74 3.56 18.59
N TYR A 133 10.17 4.22 17.59
CA TYR A 133 9.48 5.51 17.65
C TYR A 133 8.24 5.47 16.76
N ASP A 134 7.17 6.11 17.17
CA ASP A 134 5.95 6.27 16.37
C ASP A 134 6.09 7.35 15.29
N VAL A 135 5.05 7.53 14.48
CA VAL A 135 5.01 8.54 13.42
C VAL A 135 5.12 9.96 13.97
N ASP A 136 4.58 10.23 15.16
CA ASP A 136 4.59 11.57 15.75
C ASP A 136 6.01 12.02 16.12
N PHE A 137 6.88 11.09 16.47
CA PHE A 137 8.30 11.41 16.69
C PHE A 137 8.96 12.00 15.44
N ILE A 138 8.71 11.43 14.26
CA ILE A 138 9.25 11.98 13.00
C ILE A 138 8.50 13.26 12.62
N ALA A 139 7.17 13.26 12.70
CA ALA A 139 6.32 14.37 12.28
C ALA A 139 6.59 15.66 13.05
N ASN A 140 6.93 15.55 14.33
CA ASN A 140 7.21 16.69 15.21
C ASN A 140 8.71 17.03 15.32
N SER A 141 9.58 16.27 14.67
CA SER A 141 11.02 16.55 14.64
C SER A 141 11.35 17.70 13.68
N THR A 142 12.49 18.36 13.93
CA THR A 142 13.11 19.32 13.01
C THR A 142 14.42 18.76 12.48
N GLY A 143 14.75 19.05 11.21
CA GLY A 143 15.96 18.49 10.59
C GLY A 143 15.96 16.98 10.56
N VAL A 144 17.11 16.36 10.84
CA VAL A 144 17.27 14.91 10.87
C VAL A 144 16.89 14.37 12.26
N PRO A 145 15.88 13.46 12.37
CA PRO A 145 15.45 12.92 13.66
C PRO A 145 16.56 12.13 14.37
N ARG A 146 16.89 12.50 15.59
CA ARG A 146 17.91 11.85 16.39
C ARG A 146 17.33 11.09 17.57
N CYS A 147 17.81 9.87 17.75
CA CYS A 147 17.42 9.02 18.88
C CYS A 147 17.88 9.65 20.21
N PRO A 148 16.97 9.93 21.16
CA PRO A 148 17.35 10.51 22.46
C PRO A 148 18.17 9.55 23.32
N LYS A 149 18.17 8.24 23.02
CA LYS A 149 18.93 7.23 23.79
C LYS A 149 20.41 7.15 23.38
N CYS A 150 20.72 7.34 22.08
CA CYS A 150 22.09 7.08 21.59
C CYS A 150 22.59 8.07 20.52
N GLY A 151 21.79 9.08 20.15
CA GLY A 151 22.14 10.07 19.13
C GLY A 151 22.10 9.58 17.68
N GLY A 152 21.80 8.29 17.44
CA GLY A 152 21.68 7.72 16.10
C GLY A 152 20.50 8.31 15.32
N ILE A 153 20.50 8.22 13.99
CA ILE A 153 19.38 8.65 13.15
C ILE A 153 18.19 7.68 13.37
N VAL A 154 16.99 8.22 13.40
CA VAL A 154 15.75 7.43 13.42
C VAL A 154 15.22 7.35 12.01
N LYS A 155 15.33 6.15 11.36
CA LYS A 155 14.86 5.90 10.00
C LYS A 155 13.41 5.36 10.06
N PRO A 156 12.52 5.84 9.16
CA PRO A 156 11.23 5.22 8.96
C PRO A 156 11.37 3.75 8.52
N ASP A 157 10.47 2.88 9.01
CA ASP A 157 10.32 1.50 8.56
C ASP A 157 9.59 1.46 7.20
N VAL A 158 10.16 2.20 6.25
CA VAL A 158 9.69 2.27 4.88
C VAL A 158 10.82 1.80 3.99
N VAL A 159 10.50 0.88 3.07
CA VAL A 159 11.44 0.36 2.07
C VAL A 159 11.65 1.46 1.04
N LEU A 160 12.86 1.99 0.98
CA LEU A 160 13.27 2.98 -0.01
C LEU A 160 13.67 2.30 -1.32
N TYR A 161 13.70 3.04 -2.41
CA TYR A 161 14.36 2.57 -3.63
C TYR A 161 15.79 2.13 -3.29
N GLU A 162 16.30 1.10 -3.95
CA GLU A 162 17.60 0.44 -3.67
C GLU A 162 17.59 -0.51 -2.46
N GLU A 163 16.56 -0.49 -1.61
CA GLU A 163 16.43 -1.43 -0.49
C GLU A 163 15.64 -2.69 -0.91
N GLY A 164 15.97 -3.83 -0.29
CA GLY A 164 15.23 -5.09 -0.45
C GLY A 164 13.93 -5.08 0.36
N LEU A 165 12.94 -5.82 -0.11
CA LEU A 165 11.75 -6.10 0.69
C LEU A 165 12.09 -7.04 1.86
N ASP A 166 11.34 -6.95 2.94
CA ASP A 166 11.43 -7.89 4.06
C ASP A 166 11.07 -9.32 3.58
N GLU A 167 11.97 -10.29 3.84
CA GLU A 167 11.83 -11.66 3.34
C GLU A 167 10.64 -12.41 3.94
N ASP A 168 10.30 -12.16 5.20
CA ASP A 168 9.16 -12.81 5.88
C ASP A 168 7.85 -12.25 5.33
N VAL A 169 7.76 -10.93 5.15
CA VAL A 169 6.60 -10.27 4.53
C VAL A 169 6.42 -10.75 3.09
N LEU A 170 7.49 -10.78 2.32
CA LEU A 170 7.48 -11.25 0.93
C LEU A 170 7.03 -12.71 0.82
N SER A 171 7.63 -13.59 1.62
CA SER A 171 7.30 -15.02 1.64
C SER A 171 5.84 -15.26 2.05
N GLY A 172 5.38 -14.56 3.09
CA GLY A 172 3.98 -14.62 3.54
C GLY A 172 2.99 -14.15 2.48
N ALA A 173 3.30 -13.05 1.79
CA ALA A 173 2.49 -12.51 0.70
C ALA A 173 2.40 -13.49 -0.49
N VAL A 174 3.54 -14.04 -0.91
CA VAL A 174 3.60 -15.05 -1.98
C VAL A 174 2.77 -16.28 -1.60
N GLN A 175 2.90 -16.78 -0.38
CA GLN A 175 2.13 -17.93 0.09
C GLN A 175 0.63 -17.65 0.09
N ALA A 176 0.21 -16.48 0.56
CA ALA A 176 -1.20 -16.08 0.55
C ALA A 176 -1.76 -16.05 -0.88
N ILE A 177 -1.05 -15.40 -1.82
CA ILE A 177 -1.44 -15.32 -3.24
C ILE A 177 -1.53 -16.70 -3.88
N ARG A 178 -0.56 -17.60 -3.61
CA ARG A 178 -0.55 -18.97 -4.16
C ARG A 178 -1.73 -19.83 -3.69
N GLN A 179 -2.24 -19.57 -2.49
CA GLN A 179 -3.34 -20.32 -1.88
C GLN A 179 -4.71 -19.72 -2.18
N ALA A 180 -4.75 -18.53 -2.77
CA ALA A 180 -6.00 -17.86 -3.08
C ALA A 180 -6.77 -18.55 -4.21
N ASP A 181 -8.09 -18.64 -4.06
CA ASP A 181 -9.02 -18.98 -5.15
C ASP A 181 -9.40 -17.73 -5.96
N THR A 182 -9.33 -16.56 -5.35
CA THR A 182 -9.61 -15.28 -6.00
C THR A 182 -8.53 -14.25 -5.62
N LEU A 183 -7.98 -13.57 -6.63
CA LEU A 183 -7.09 -12.42 -6.44
C LEU A 183 -7.77 -11.17 -6.97
N ILE A 184 -7.98 -10.18 -6.09
CA ILE A 184 -8.46 -8.86 -6.47
C ILE A 184 -7.28 -7.89 -6.45
N ILE A 185 -6.95 -7.32 -7.59
CA ILE A 185 -5.94 -6.29 -7.76
C ILE A 185 -6.64 -4.93 -7.80
N GLY A 186 -6.23 -3.97 -6.98
CA GLY A 186 -6.88 -2.67 -6.91
C GLY A 186 -5.96 -1.49 -6.66
N GLY A 187 -6.26 -0.36 -7.31
CA GLY A 187 -5.57 0.91 -7.07
C GLY A 187 -4.06 0.86 -7.27
N THR A 188 -3.57 0.11 -8.26
CA THR A 188 -2.14 -0.02 -8.54
C THR A 188 -1.85 -0.03 -10.03
N SER A 189 -0.75 0.59 -10.44
CA SER A 189 -0.27 0.56 -11.83
C SER A 189 0.50 -0.72 -12.18
N LEU A 190 0.87 -1.55 -11.18
CA LEU A 190 1.66 -2.77 -11.33
C LEU A 190 3.03 -2.57 -12.02
N VAL A 191 3.69 -1.43 -11.79
CA VAL A 191 4.99 -1.11 -12.41
C VAL A 191 6.16 -1.11 -11.42
N VAL A 192 5.90 -1.16 -10.11
CA VAL A 192 6.95 -1.17 -9.07
C VAL A 192 7.35 -2.60 -8.75
N TYR A 193 8.55 -2.98 -9.15
CA TYR A 193 9.15 -4.28 -8.87
C TYR A 193 10.03 -4.21 -7.61
N PRO A 194 10.14 -5.32 -6.83
CA PRO A 194 9.60 -6.66 -7.11
C PRO A 194 8.11 -6.88 -6.77
N ALA A 195 7.46 -5.93 -6.08
CA ALA A 195 6.08 -6.07 -5.59
C ALA A 195 5.08 -6.44 -6.70
N ALA A 196 5.09 -5.75 -7.84
CA ALA A 196 4.21 -6.04 -8.98
C ALA A 196 4.39 -7.48 -9.51
N GLY A 197 5.56 -8.07 -9.34
CA GLY A 197 5.85 -9.44 -9.76
C GLY A 197 5.14 -10.53 -8.95
N LEU A 198 4.61 -10.21 -7.75
CA LEU A 198 4.00 -11.19 -6.87
C LEU A 198 2.70 -11.77 -7.44
N ILE A 199 1.97 -11.02 -8.25
CA ILE A 199 0.73 -11.48 -8.89
C ILE A 199 0.95 -12.71 -9.76
N ARG A 200 2.17 -12.94 -10.26
CA ARG A 200 2.52 -14.12 -11.07
C ARG A 200 2.45 -15.46 -10.31
N TYR A 201 2.39 -15.40 -8.98
CA TYR A 201 2.25 -16.61 -8.16
C TYR A 201 0.79 -17.05 -8.01
N PHE A 202 -0.18 -16.24 -8.43
CA PHE A 202 -1.59 -16.61 -8.42
C PHE A 202 -1.87 -17.77 -9.36
N ARG A 203 -2.70 -18.73 -8.88
CA ARG A 203 -3.10 -19.95 -9.62
C ARG A 203 -4.57 -20.32 -9.36
N GLY A 204 -5.35 -19.37 -8.80
CA GLY A 204 -6.75 -19.60 -8.48
C GLY A 204 -7.70 -19.40 -9.67
N ASP A 205 -8.97 -19.36 -9.36
CA ASP A 205 -10.06 -19.41 -10.35
C ASP A 205 -10.43 -18.05 -10.92
N HIS A 206 -10.27 -16.98 -10.11
CA HIS A 206 -10.72 -15.63 -10.49
C HIS A 206 -9.67 -14.56 -10.25
N LEU A 207 -9.27 -13.89 -11.33
CA LEU A 207 -8.43 -12.70 -11.30
C LEU A 207 -9.30 -11.47 -11.61
N VAL A 208 -9.40 -10.53 -10.68
CA VAL A 208 -10.18 -9.30 -10.82
C VAL A 208 -9.25 -8.08 -10.76
N VAL A 209 -9.44 -7.13 -11.66
CA VAL A 209 -8.73 -5.85 -11.64
C VAL A 209 -9.72 -4.70 -11.44
N ILE A 210 -9.51 -3.89 -10.40
CA ILE A 210 -10.27 -2.67 -10.11
C ILE A 210 -9.30 -1.51 -10.12
N ASN A 211 -9.18 -0.82 -11.24
CA ASN A 211 -8.21 0.26 -11.39
C ASN A 211 -8.69 1.29 -12.42
N MET A 212 -8.44 2.57 -12.17
CA MET A 212 -8.86 3.65 -13.07
C MET A 212 -8.16 3.63 -14.43
N GLN A 213 -6.92 3.17 -14.45
CA GLN A 213 -6.09 3.07 -15.65
C GLN A 213 -5.82 1.60 -15.97
N PRO A 214 -5.59 1.25 -17.24
CA PRO A 214 -5.19 -0.10 -17.61
C PRO A 214 -3.91 -0.53 -16.91
N THR A 215 -3.81 -1.84 -16.64
CA THR A 215 -2.64 -2.46 -16.00
C THR A 215 -2.11 -3.62 -16.86
N GLY A 216 -0.90 -4.08 -16.56
CA GLY A 216 -0.33 -5.27 -17.21
C GLY A 216 -1.06 -6.58 -16.90
N ALA A 217 -2.00 -6.59 -15.95
CA ALA A 217 -2.78 -7.76 -15.57
C ALA A 217 -4.13 -7.87 -16.32
N ASP A 218 -4.60 -6.80 -16.95
CA ASP A 218 -5.93 -6.72 -17.55
C ASP A 218 -6.19 -7.82 -18.59
N ALA A 219 -5.18 -8.14 -19.41
CA ALA A 219 -5.29 -9.17 -20.44
C ALA A 219 -5.51 -10.60 -19.89
N GLN A 220 -5.22 -10.83 -18.60
CA GLN A 220 -5.35 -12.10 -17.92
C GLN A 220 -6.52 -12.11 -16.92
N ALA A 221 -7.14 -10.96 -16.69
CA ALA A 221 -8.20 -10.82 -15.71
C ALA A 221 -9.54 -11.31 -16.26
N ASP A 222 -10.29 -12.03 -15.42
CA ASP A 222 -11.67 -12.45 -15.72
C ASP A 222 -12.64 -11.26 -15.67
N LEU A 223 -12.32 -10.26 -14.85
CA LEU A 223 -13.13 -9.06 -14.68
C LEU A 223 -12.25 -7.83 -14.48
N CYS A 224 -12.46 -6.80 -15.34
CA CYS A 224 -11.83 -5.49 -15.20
C CYS A 224 -12.89 -4.42 -14.92
N ILE A 225 -12.68 -3.59 -13.89
CA ILE A 225 -13.58 -2.49 -13.53
C ILE A 225 -12.79 -1.19 -13.49
N ALA A 226 -13.01 -0.31 -14.47
CA ALA A 226 -12.35 0.98 -14.58
C ALA A 226 -13.11 2.06 -13.80
N LYS A 227 -13.08 1.96 -12.45
CA LYS A 227 -13.73 2.91 -11.53
C LYS A 227 -12.90 3.09 -10.26
N PRO A 228 -13.12 4.19 -9.48
CA PRO A 228 -12.53 4.34 -8.16
C PRO A 228 -12.91 3.16 -7.25
N ILE A 229 -11.90 2.61 -6.57
CA ILE A 229 -12.07 1.34 -5.84
C ILE A 229 -13.05 1.45 -4.66
N GLY A 230 -13.08 2.58 -3.97
CA GLY A 230 -14.02 2.81 -2.88
C GLY A 230 -15.47 2.89 -3.37
N GLN A 231 -15.69 3.38 -4.59
CA GLN A 231 -17.03 3.33 -5.20
C GLN A 231 -17.46 1.91 -5.56
N VAL A 232 -16.51 1.10 -6.07
CA VAL A 232 -16.79 -0.29 -6.47
C VAL A 232 -17.06 -1.18 -5.27
N LEU A 233 -16.29 -1.03 -4.19
CA LEU A 233 -16.38 -1.85 -2.99
C LEU A 233 -17.35 -1.31 -1.92
N ARG A 234 -18.06 -0.21 -2.20
CA ARG A 234 -19.12 0.28 -1.29
C ARG A 234 -20.28 -0.72 -1.21
N GLU A 235 -20.74 -1.03 -0.01
CA GLU A 235 -21.82 -2.02 0.20
C GLU A 235 -23.18 -1.62 -0.38
N ASP A 236 -23.45 -0.30 -0.48
CA ASP A 236 -24.72 0.22 -1.00
C ASP A 236 -24.70 0.45 -2.52
N SER A 237 -23.68 -0.05 -3.22
CA SER A 237 -23.56 0.16 -4.67
C SER A 237 -24.54 -0.75 -5.45
N THR A 238 -25.85 -0.50 -5.31
CA THR A 238 -26.79 -0.67 -6.40
C THR A 238 -26.46 0.36 -7.50
N ILE A 239 -25.33 0.19 -8.15
CA ILE A 239 -24.95 1.00 -9.30
C ILE A 239 -25.47 0.28 -10.54
N GLU A 240 -26.52 0.86 -11.12
CA GLU A 240 -27.02 0.58 -12.47
C GLU A 240 -25.89 0.62 -13.53
#